data_1bcfb5465593020c64bb33ebf3a8b0cf
#
_entry.id   1bcfb5465593020c64bb33ebf3a8b0cf
#
_cell.length_a   1.000
_cell.length_b   1.000
_cell.length_c   1.000
_cell.angle_alpha   90.00
_cell.angle_beta   90.00
_cell.angle_gamma   90.00
#
_symmetry.space_group_name_H-M   'P 1'
#
loop_
_entity.id
_entity.type
_entity.pdbx_description
1 polymer ?
#
loop_
_entity_poly.entity_id
_entity_poly.type
_entity_poly.pdbx_seq_one_letter_code
_entity_poly.pdbx_strand_id
1 'polypeptide(L)'
;MNIYVETNFVFELVFQQEQHTTCESILRFCESGGAYLIIPAYCLAEPHEKLTRQNNRRKELQNVLNTELNQLARTASYSSRIYSIQDIASLLVQSNEEERQRFEHYQERLLNVAEVIPLTAEILSTATA
;
A
#
# COMPACT_ATOMS: atom_id res chain seq x y z
N MET A 1 -11.58 -17.19 -19.48
CA MET A 1 -10.23 -16.59 -19.53
C MET A 1 -9.72 -16.42 -18.12
N ASN A 2 -8.49 -16.84 -17.87
CA ASN A 2 -7.84 -16.73 -16.56
C ASN A 2 -6.81 -15.61 -16.60
N ILE A 3 -6.85 -14.74 -15.60
CA ILE A 3 -5.90 -13.65 -15.45
C ILE A 3 -5.09 -13.91 -14.17
N TYR A 4 -3.78 -14.09 -14.34
CA TYR A 4 -2.84 -14.29 -13.23
C TYR A 4 -2.19 -12.95 -12.90
N VAL A 5 -2.23 -12.57 -11.63
CA VAL A 5 -1.66 -11.31 -11.18
C VAL A 5 -0.59 -11.54 -10.13
N GLU A 6 0.37 -10.61 -10.07
CA GLU A 6 1.49 -10.63 -9.13
C GLU A 6 1.36 -9.53 -8.10
N THR A 7 2.33 -9.46 -7.20
CA THR A 7 2.39 -8.44 -6.14
C THR A 7 2.27 -7.01 -6.67
N ASN A 8 2.89 -6.72 -7.83
CA ASN A 8 2.85 -5.38 -8.42
C ASN A 8 1.43 -4.92 -8.76
N PHE A 9 0.55 -5.85 -9.13
CA PHE A 9 -0.86 -5.53 -9.37
C PHE A 9 -1.52 -4.95 -8.12
N VAL A 10 -1.26 -5.56 -6.97
CA VAL A 10 -1.79 -5.10 -5.69
C VAL A 10 -1.14 -3.77 -5.28
N PHE A 11 0.17 -3.62 -5.47
CA PHE A 11 0.88 -2.36 -5.19
C PHE A 11 0.32 -1.19 -5.99
N GLU A 12 0.06 -1.39 -7.28
CA GLU A 12 -0.53 -0.35 -8.13
C GLU A 12 -1.88 0.14 -7.57
N LEU A 13 -2.71 -0.79 -7.13
CA LEU A 13 -4.02 -0.47 -6.59
C LEU A 13 -3.93 0.23 -5.23
N VAL A 14 -3.17 -0.34 -4.30
CA VAL A 14 -3.09 0.15 -2.92
C VAL A 14 -2.36 1.49 -2.83
N PHE A 15 -1.25 1.63 -3.54
CA PHE A 15 -0.41 2.83 -3.50
C PHE A 15 -0.71 3.81 -4.63
N GLN A 16 -1.71 3.53 -5.44
CA GLN A 16 -2.15 4.37 -6.57
C GLN A 16 -0.99 4.80 -7.47
N GLN A 17 -0.18 3.83 -7.86
CA GLN A 17 0.97 4.05 -8.74
C GLN A 17 0.51 4.28 -10.19
N GLU A 18 1.45 4.42 -11.11
CA GLU A 18 1.20 4.86 -12.49
C GLU A 18 0.16 4.01 -13.23
N GLN A 19 0.11 2.70 -12.98
CA GLN A 19 -0.78 1.75 -13.65
C GLN A 19 -2.06 1.44 -12.88
N HIS A 20 -2.36 2.21 -11.82
CA HIS A 20 -3.51 1.89 -10.96
C HIS A 20 -4.85 1.89 -11.70
N THR A 21 -5.04 2.78 -12.66
CA THR A 21 -6.27 2.86 -13.46
C THR A 21 -6.46 1.61 -14.31
N THR A 22 -5.39 1.13 -14.93
CA THR A 22 -5.41 -0.11 -15.73
C THR A 22 -5.70 -1.31 -14.84
N CYS A 23 -5.07 -1.40 -13.68
CA CYS A 23 -5.30 -2.48 -12.72
C CYS A 23 -6.73 -2.46 -12.18
N GLU A 24 -7.28 -1.29 -11.89
CA GLU A 24 -8.66 -1.13 -11.47
C GLU A 24 -9.65 -1.61 -12.55
N SER A 25 -9.36 -1.30 -13.81
CA SER A 25 -10.18 -1.75 -14.94
C SER A 25 -10.17 -3.27 -15.07
N ILE A 26 -9.01 -3.91 -14.89
CA ILE A 26 -8.88 -5.36 -14.90
C ILE A 26 -9.68 -5.98 -13.75
N LEU A 27 -9.58 -5.42 -12.55
CA LEU A 27 -10.30 -5.90 -11.39
C LEU A 27 -11.84 -5.81 -11.61
N ARG A 28 -12.32 -4.69 -12.12
CA ARG A 28 -13.74 -4.51 -12.44
C ARG A 28 -14.23 -5.51 -13.50
N PHE A 29 -13.41 -5.78 -14.50
CA PHE A 29 -13.74 -6.76 -15.52
C PHE A 29 -13.92 -8.15 -14.92
N CYS A 30 -13.03 -8.54 -13.98
CA CYS A 30 -13.16 -9.80 -13.26
C CYS A 30 -14.37 -9.82 -12.32
N GLU A 31 -14.66 -8.70 -11.65
CA GLU A 31 -15.83 -8.57 -10.78
C GLU A 31 -17.15 -8.71 -11.55
N SER A 32 -17.17 -8.27 -12.80
CA SER A 32 -18.35 -8.40 -13.68
C SER A 32 -18.50 -9.80 -14.31
N GLY A 33 -17.58 -10.71 -14.03
CA GLY A 33 -17.62 -12.07 -14.57
C GLY A 33 -16.93 -12.23 -15.92
N GLY A 34 -16.22 -11.22 -16.40
CA GLY A 34 -15.53 -11.26 -17.70
C GLY A 34 -14.33 -12.19 -17.74
N ALA A 35 -13.71 -12.44 -16.61
CA ALA A 35 -12.56 -13.33 -16.48
C ALA A 35 -12.43 -13.85 -15.04
N TYR A 36 -11.63 -14.90 -14.86
CA TYR A 36 -11.22 -15.39 -13.54
C TYR A 36 -9.90 -14.75 -13.16
N LEU A 37 -9.88 -14.13 -11.98
CA LEU A 37 -8.67 -13.56 -11.40
C LEU A 37 -8.02 -14.59 -10.48
N ILE A 38 -6.73 -14.83 -10.67
CA ILE A 38 -5.96 -15.79 -9.89
C ILE A 38 -4.77 -15.07 -9.27
N ILE A 39 -4.64 -15.16 -7.95
CA ILE A 39 -3.59 -14.47 -7.21
C ILE A 39 -2.93 -15.41 -6.19
N PRO A 40 -1.59 -15.53 -6.15
CA PRO A 40 -0.92 -16.24 -5.08
C PRO A 40 -1.11 -15.52 -3.73
N ALA A 41 -1.25 -16.31 -2.66
CA ALA A 41 -1.49 -15.74 -1.32
C ALA A 41 -0.41 -14.76 -0.87
N TYR A 42 0.86 -15.02 -1.20
CA TYR A 42 1.96 -14.13 -0.81
C TYR A 42 1.86 -12.74 -1.46
N CYS A 43 1.20 -12.63 -2.61
CA CYS A 43 0.97 -11.35 -3.28
C CYS A 43 0.00 -10.44 -2.50
N LEU A 44 -0.76 -10.99 -1.56
CA LEU A 44 -1.57 -10.22 -0.63
C LEU A 44 -0.82 -9.93 0.68
N ALA A 45 0.10 -10.81 1.07
CA ALA A 45 0.91 -10.64 2.28
C ALA A 45 2.01 -9.58 2.12
N GLU A 46 2.72 -9.55 0.98
CA GLU A 46 3.78 -8.58 0.72
C GLU A 46 3.33 -7.12 0.79
N PRO A 47 2.19 -6.73 0.20
CA PRO A 47 1.69 -5.35 0.34
C PRO A 47 1.40 -4.97 1.79
N HIS A 48 0.88 -5.90 2.58
CA HIS A 48 0.65 -5.67 4.01
C HIS A 48 1.96 -5.41 4.76
N GLU A 49 2.98 -6.22 4.52
CA GLU A 49 4.31 -6.03 5.13
C GLU A 49 4.94 -4.71 4.71
N LYS A 50 4.87 -4.36 3.43
CA LYS A 50 5.38 -3.08 2.93
C LYS A 50 4.66 -1.91 3.61
N LEU A 51 3.35 -1.98 3.71
CA LEU A 51 2.54 -0.96 4.37
C LEU A 51 2.96 -0.78 5.83
N THR A 52 3.13 -1.88 6.56
CA THR A 52 3.57 -1.85 7.96
C THR A 52 4.94 -1.20 8.11
N ARG A 53 5.90 -1.57 7.27
CA ARG A 53 7.25 -0.98 7.30
C ARG A 53 7.22 0.51 6.98
N GLN A 54 6.46 0.92 5.98
CA GLN A 54 6.32 2.34 5.63
C GLN A 54 5.65 3.14 6.74
N ASN A 55 4.61 2.58 7.35
CA ASN A 55 3.92 3.24 8.47
C ASN A 55 4.88 3.49 9.64
N ASN A 56 5.67 2.49 10.01
CA ASN A 56 6.63 2.62 11.10
C ASN A 56 7.71 3.65 10.78
N ARG A 57 8.24 3.61 9.55
CA ARG A 57 9.27 4.56 9.10
C ARG A 57 8.75 6.00 9.11
N ARG A 58 7.52 6.22 8.64
CA ARG A 58 6.89 7.54 8.60
C ARG A 58 6.61 8.08 10.00
N LYS A 59 6.20 7.21 10.93
CA LYS A 59 6.00 7.59 12.34
C LYS A 59 7.31 8.02 12.99
N GLU A 60 8.38 7.27 12.77
CA GLU A 60 9.72 7.64 13.28
C GLU A 60 10.16 8.98 12.70
N LEU A 61 10.02 9.17 11.39
CA LEU A 61 10.37 10.42 10.73
C LEU A 61 9.55 11.58 11.27
N GLN A 62 8.26 11.39 11.48
CA GLN A 62 7.39 12.41 12.06
C GLN A 62 7.86 12.82 13.46
N ASN A 63 8.22 11.85 14.31
CA ASN A 63 8.71 12.13 15.64
C ASN A 63 10.00 12.94 15.63
N VAL A 64 10.94 12.60 14.75
CA VAL A 64 12.20 13.34 14.56
C VAL A 64 11.92 14.76 14.06
N LEU A 65 11.06 14.91 13.05
CA LEU A 65 10.69 16.21 12.51
C LEU A 65 10.01 17.08 13.56
N ASN A 66 9.09 16.55 14.34
CA ASN A 66 8.39 17.29 15.38
C ASN A 66 9.36 17.78 16.46
N THR A 67 10.34 16.97 16.85
CA THR A 67 11.36 17.36 17.81
C THR A 67 12.20 18.52 17.29
N GLU A 68 12.67 18.43 16.05
CA GLU A 68 13.46 19.50 15.42
C GLU A 68 12.64 20.77 15.19
N LEU A 69 11.38 20.63 14.76
CA LEU A 69 10.48 21.77 14.54
C LEU A 69 10.17 22.50 15.86
N ASN A 70 10.00 21.76 16.96
CA ASN A 70 9.77 22.35 18.27
C ASN A 70 10.98 23.17 18.74
N GLN A 71 12.20 22.71 18.45
CA GLN A 71 13.41 23.44 18.73
C GLN A 71 13.52 24.72 17.89
N LEU A 72 13.26 24.63 16.59
CA LEU A 72 13.29 25.75 15.67
C LEU A 72 12.21 26.79 16.00
N ALA A 73 11.06 26.37 16.51
CA ALA A 73 9.97 27.26 16.91
C ALA A 73 10.37 28.23 18.04
N ARG A 74 11.39 27.89 18.83
CA ARG A 74 11.93 28.77 19.88
C ARG A 74 12.75 29.91 19.32
N THR A 75 13.21 29.80 18.08
CA THR A 75 13.97 30.85 17.39
C THR A 75 13.01 31.78 16.67
N ALA A 76 12.91 33.03 17.08
CA ALA A 76 11.94 33.98 16.57
C ALA A 76 12.00 34.17 15.05
N SER A 77 13.21 34.10 14.46
CA SER A 77 13.39 34.27 13.02
C SER A 77 12.85 33.12 12.17
N TYR A 78 12.63 31.95 12.77
CA TYR A 78 12.13 30.76 12.07
C TYR A 78 10.68 30.42 12.40
N SER A 79 10.12 30.97 13.47
CA SER A 79 8.81 30.60 13.99
C SER A 79 7.69 30.70 12.95
N SER A 80 7.75 31.70 12.07
CA SER A 80 6.72 31.89 11.01
C SER A 80 6.82 30.89 9.86
N ARG A 81 7.96 30.22 9.70
CA ARG A 81 8.19 29.27 8.60
C ARG A 81 7.79 27.84 8.95
N ILE A 82 7.59 27.57 10.24
CA ILE A 82 7.39 26.20 10.73
C ILE A 82 6.03 25.64 10.36
N TYR A 83 5.01 26.47 10.23
CA TYR A 83 3.66 26.04 9.88
C TYR A 83 3.59 25.25 8.57
N SER A 84 4.31 25.69 7.53
CA SER A 84 4.35 24.97 6.25
C SER A 84 4.98 23.58 6.37
N ILE A 85 5.97 23.44 7.23
CA ILE A 85 6.67 22.17 7.46
C ILE A 85 5.83 21.24 8.31
N GLN A 86 5.08 21.79 9.29
CA GLN A 86 4.15 20.99 10.10
C GLN A 86 3.05 20.36 9.25
N ASP A 87 2.54 21.07 8.24
CA ASP A 87 1.59 20.52 7.29
C ASP A 87 2.18 19.33 6.51
N ILE A 88 3.43 19.45 6.08
CA ILE A 88 4.15 18.36 5.41
C ILE A 88 4.33 17.17 6.35
N ALA A 89 4.70 17.41 7.60
CA ALA A 89 4.85 16.34 8.60
C ALA A 89 3.53 15.63 8.89
N SER A 90 2.42 16.37 8.93
CA SER A 90 1.07 15.81 9.10
C SER A 90 0.66 14.92 7.94
N LEU A 91 1.10 15.24 6.72
CA LEU A 91 0.82 14.44 5.52
C LEU A 91 1.36 13.02 5.64
N LEU A 92 2.48 12.82 6.34
CA LEU A 92 3.04 11.49 6.54
C LEU A 92 2.08 10.54 7.26
N VAL A 93 1.43 11.02 8.32
CA VAL A 93 0.46 10.22 9.08
C VAL A 93 -0.85 10.06 8.31
N GLN A 94 -1.31 11.13 7.67
CA GLN A 94 -2.51 11.09 6.83
C GLN A 94 -2.34 10.07 5.70
N SER A 95 -1.19 10.06 5.03
CA SER A 95 -0.93 9.10 3.95
C SER A 95 -0.92 7.64 4.44
N ASN A 96 -0.42 7.38 5.65
CA ASN A 96 -0.46 6.06 6.27
C ASN A 96 -1.90 5.55 6.41
N GLU A 97 -2.78 6.40 6.93
CA GLU A 97 -4.19 6.03 7.14
C GLU A 97 -4.92 5.81 5.82
N GLU A 98 -4.71 6.67 4.83
CA GLU A 98 -5.31 6.54 3.51
C GLU A 98 -4.85 5.26 2.79
N GLU A 99 -3.56 4.95 2.86
CA GLU A 99 -3.01 3.74 2.26
C GLU A 99 -3.53 2.48 2.95
N ARG A 100 -3.67 2.50 4.28
CA ARG A 100 -4.25 1.40 5.05
C ARG A 100 -5.69 1.14 4.64
N GLN A 101 -6.48 2.20 4.52
CA GLN A 101 -7.89 2.10 4.09
C GLN A 101 -8.00 1.55 2.66
N ARG A 102 -7.15 2.01 1.75
CA ARG A 102 -7.11 1.47 0.39
C ARG A 102 -6.70 0.00 0.37
N PHE A 103 -5.71 -0.38 1.17
CA PHE A 103 -5.31 -1.77 1.28
C PHE A 103 -6.47 -2.66 1.74
N GLU A 104 -7.16 -2.28 2.79
CA GLU A 104 -8.31 -3.04 3.31
C GLU A 104 -9.42 -3.14 2.26
N HIS A 105 -9.69 -2.05 1.56
CA HIS A 105 -10.70 -2.00 0.50
C HIS A 105 -10.38 -2.94 -0.66
N TYR A 106 -9.15 -2.90 -1.17
CA TYR A 106 -8.74 -3.76 -2.29
C TYR A 106 -8.54 -5.20 -1.86
N GLN A 107 -8.08 -5.45 -0.65
CA GLN A 107 -7.99 -6.80 -0.11
C GLN A 107 -9.37 -7.47 -0.09
N GLU A 108 -10.38 -6.77 0.39
CA GLU A 108 -11.76 -7.27 0.41
C GLU A 108 -12.26 -7.58 -1.00
N ARG A 109 -12.07 -6.67 -1.94
CA ARG A 109 -12.49 -6.88 -3.34
C ARG A 109 -11.77 -8.07 -3.97
N LEU A 110 -10.46 -8.19 -3.76
CA LEU A 110 -9.67 -9.31 -4.29
C LEU A 110 -10.09 -10.64 -3.68
N LEU A 111 -10.30 -10.70 -2.37
CA LEU A 111 -10.74 -11.92 -1.70
C LEU A 111 -12.15 -12.36 -2.15
N ASN A 112 -13.01 -11.42 -2.54
CA ASN A 112 -14.35 -11.72 -3.02
C ASN A 112 -14.38 -12.27 -4.45
N VAL A 113 -13.42 -11.90 -5.30
CA VAL A 113 -13.47 -12.23 -6.73
C VAL A 113 -12.35 -13.17 -7.16
N ALA A 114 -11.20 -13.15 -6.50
CA ALA A 114 -10.02 -13.90 -6.92
C ALA A 114 -10.00 -15.31 -6.34
N GLU A 115 -9.47 -16.24 -7.12
CA GLU A 115 -9.00 -17.51 -6.59
C GLU A 115 -7.62 -17.29 -5.99
N VAL A 116 -7.50 -17.49 -4.67
CA VAL A 116 -6.25 -17.30 -3.96
C VAL A 116 -5.53 -18.63 -3.87
N ILE A 117 -4.33 -18.69 -4.46
CA ILE A 117 -3.52 -19.92 -4.43
C ILE A 117 -2.63 -19.89 -3.19
N PRO A 118 -2.78 -20.85 -2.26
CA PRO A 118 -1.94 -20.89 -1.07
C PRO A 118 -0.51 -21.30 -1.43
N LEU A 119 0.46 -20.79 -0.67
CA LEU A 119 1.85 -21.22 -0.78
C LEU A 119 2.03 -22.54 -0.04
N THR A 120 2.21 -23.65 -0.79
CA THR A 120 2.39 -24.99 -0.24
C THR A 120 3.79 -25.50 -0.57
N ALA A 121 4.23 -26.54 0.16
CA ALA A 121 5.50 -27.21 -0.13
C ALA A 121 5.50 -27.82 -1.54
N GLU A 122 4.37 -28.33 -2.00
CA GLU A 122 4.20 -28.87 -3.34
C GLU A 122 4.40 -27.81 -4.42
N ILE A 123 3.79 -26.62 -4.25
CA ILE A 123 3.94 -25.49 -5.18
C ILE A 123 5.39 -25.02 -5.21
N LEU A 124 6.06 -24.92 -4.06
CA LEU A 124 7.47 -24.56 -3.98
C LEU A 124 8.36 -25.58 -4.69
N SER A 125 8.13 -26.86 -4.49
CA SER A 125 8.84 -27.93 -5.20
C SER A 125 8.70 -27.81 -6.71
N THR A 126 7.49 -27.58 -7.18
CA THR A 126 7.21 -27.43 -8.62
C THR A 126 7.90 -26.19 -9.19
N ALA A 127 7.92 -25.10 -8.47
CA ALA A 127 8.54 -23.83 -8.91
C ALA A 127 10.06 -23.93 -9.00
N THR A 128 10.70 -24.80 -8.19
CA THR A 128 12.16 -24.98 -8.17
C THR A 128 12.64 -26.09 -9.10
N ALA A 129 11.76 -26.89 -9.61
CA ALA A 129 12.06 -27.94 -10.58
C ALA A 129 12.22 -27.37 -11.97
#